data_8d4fc08b5f6c65498f7956a751e002aa
#
_entry.id   8d4fc08b5f6c65498f7956a751e002aa
#
_cell.length_a   1.000
_cell.length_b   1.000
_cell.length_c   1.000
_cell.angle_alpha   90.00
_cell.angle_beta   90.00
_cell.angle_gamma   90.00
#
_symmetry.space_group_name_H-M   'P 1'
#
loop_
_entity.id
_entity.type
_entity.pdbx_description
1 polymer ?
#
loop_
_entity_poly.entity_id
_entity_poly.type
_entity_poly.pdbx_seq_one_letter_code
_entity_poly.pdbx_strand_id
1 'polypeptide(L)'
;MIPIAPSVTSAQAWLDALPADGLVFLFKHSPICGTSALAQEEVERFEAANAATPVYLVDVIDQRPLSQEFAAVLGVGHASPQIVLLRGARPLWNASHWRIRQDAMETEVARAGPSGD
;
A
#
# COMPACT_ATOMS: atom_id res chain seq x y z
N MET A 1 10.00 -3.88 -0.30
CA MET A 1 8.89 -3.28 -1.08
C MET A 1 9.07 -3.61 -2.54
N ILE A 2 7.96 -3.86 -3.21
CA ILE A 2 7.96 -4.24 -4.62
C ILE A 2 7.47 -3.03 -5.41
N PRO A 3 8.34 -2.34 -6.16
CA PRO A 3 7.89 -1.20 -6.95
C PRO A 3 6.88 -1.62 -8.02
N ILE A 4 5.82 -0.86 -8.17
CA ILE A 4 4.90 -1.06 -9.29
C ILE A 4 5.62 -0.60 -10.55
N ALA A 5 5.64 -1.46 -11.58
CA ALA A 5 6.39 -1.21 -12.80
C ALA A 5 5.92 0.08 -13.50
N PRO A 6 6.86 0.86 -14.10
CA PRO A 6 6.47 2.07 -14.82
C PRO A 6 5.51 1.82 -15.99
N SER A 7 5.48 0.60 -16.51
CA SER A 7 4.56 0.21 -17.58
C SER A 7 3.11 0.08 -17.12
N VAL A 8 2.85 0.03 -15.82
CA VAL A 8 1.49 -0.05 -15.28
C VAL A 8 0.85 1.33 -15.38
N THR A 9 -0.22 1.43 -16.15
CA THR A 9 -0.93 2.69 -16.39
C THR A 9 -2.39 2.66 -15.97
N SER A 10 -2.88 1.52 -15.49
CA SER A 10 -4.26 1.36 -15.02
C SER A 10 -4.29 0.80 -13.62
N ALA A 11 -4.80 1.59 -12.67
CA ALA A 11 -4.98 1.15 -11.29
C ALA A 11 -5.94 -0.03 -11.22
N GLN A 12 -7.07 0.02 -11.96
CA GLN A 12 -8.05 -1.04 -11.96
C GLN A 12 -7.47 -2.35 -12.48
N ALA A 13 -6.72 -2.31 -13.58
CA ALA A 13 -6.12 -3.51 -14.13
C ALA A 13 -5.10 -4.13 -13.16
N TRP A 14 -4.31 -3.29 -12.50
CA TRP A 14 -3.35 -3.76 -11.51
C TRP A 14 -4.04 -4.43 -10.32
N LEU A 15 -5.09 -3.80 -9.82
CA LEU A 15 -5.88 -4.34 -8.70
C LEU A 15 -6.55 -5.66 -9.08
N ASP A 16 -7.12 -5.73 -10.29
CA ASP A 16 -7.81 -6.93 -10.76
C ASP A 16 -6.84 -8.11 -10.96
N ALA A 17 -5.57 -7.86 -11.14
CA ALA A 17 -4.55 -8.90 -11.29
C ALA A 17 -4.09 -9.47 -9.94
N LEU A 18 -4.44 -8.85 -8.82
CA LEU A 18 -4.10 -9.36 -7.49
C LEU A 18 -4.91 -10.61 -7.18
N PRO A 19 -4.34 -11.58 -6.39
CA PRO A 19 -5.14 -12.71 -5.91
C PRO A 19 -6.36 -12.20 -5.13
N ALA A 20 -7.54 -12.68 -5.46
CA ALA A 20 -8.81 -12.14 -4.93
C ALA A 20 -8.89 -12.15 -3.40
N ASP A 21 -8.32 -13.17 -2.77
CA ASP A 21 -8.34 -13.33 -1.32
C ASP A 21 -7.00 -13.00 -0.66
N GLY A 22 -6.02 -12.55 -1.45
CA GLY A 22 -4.69 -12.23 -0.94
C GLY A 22 -4.68 -10.90 -0.22
N LEU A 23 -3.91 -10.82 0.88
CA LEU A 23 -3.65 -9.56 1.58
C LEU A 23 -2.36 -8.95 1.06
N VAL A 24 -2.43 -7.69 0.66
CA VAL A 24 -1.25 -6.93 0.27
C VAL A 24 -1.38 -5.50 0.80
N PHE A 25 -0.27 -4.82 0.93
CA PHE A 25 -0.27 -3.38 1.18
C PHE A 25 0.12 -2.63 -0.09
N LEU A 26 -0.51 -1.49 -0.29
CA LEU A 26 -0.11 -0.50 -1.30
C LEU A 26 0.46 0.71 -0.56
N PHE A 27 1.72 1.02 -0.79
CA PHE A 27 2.40 2.14 -0.14
C PHE A 27 2.63 3.26 -1.17
N LYS A 28 1.99 4.40 -0.94
CA LYS A 28 2.19 5.62 -1.72
C LYS A 28 3.31 6.42 -1.06
N HIS A 29 4.40 6.58 -1.76
CA HIS A 29 5.63 7.14 -1.22
C HIS A 29 6.11 8.34 -2.04
N SER A 30 6.55 9.39 -1.35
CA SER A 30 7.22 10.52 -1.99
C SER A 30 8.69 10.53 -1.57
N PRO A 31 9.63 10.41 -2.53
CA PRO A 31 11.06 10.37 -2.20
C PRO A 31 11.62 11.70 -1.66
N ILE A 32 10.86 12.78 -1.78
CA ILE A 32 11.32 14.10 -1.34
C ILE A 32 10.62 14.58 -0.06
N CYS A 33 9.78 13.75 0.55
CA CYS A 33 9.05 14.12 1.78
C CYS A 33 9.68 13.44 2.99
N GLY A 34 10.06 14.21 4.01
CA GLY A 34 10.66 13.66 5.23
C GLY A 34 9.73 12.72 5.98
N THR A 35 8.42 13.01 5.99
CA THR A 35 7.42 12.11 6.60
C THR A 35 7.37 10.78 5.86
N SER A 36 7.57 10.79 4.53
CA SER A 36 7.65 9.56 3.74
C SER A 36 8.86 8.72 4.11
N ALA A 37 9.99 9.36 4.46
CA ALA A 37 11.18 8.63 4.89
C ALA A 37 10.93 7.90 6.21
N LEU A 38 10.24 8.53 7.16
CA LEU A 38 9.89 7.90 8.43
C LEU A 38 8.88 6.77 8.23
N ALA A 39 7.89 6.99 7.37
CA ALA A 39 6.92 5.96 7.02
C ALA A 39 7.62 4.76 6.35
N GLN A 40 8.58 5.00 5.47
CA GLN A 40 9.34 3.95 4.82
C GLN A 40 10.07 3.08 5.83
N GLU A 41 10.67 3.67 6.86
CA GLU A 41 11.33 2.90 7.91
C GLU A 41 10.35 1.97 8.63
N GLU A 42 9.14 2.43 8.93
CA GLU A 42 8.12 1.62 9.57
C GLU A 42 7.68 0.47 8.65
N VAL A 43 7.50 0.75 7.37
CA VAL A 43 7.11 -0.25 6.38
C VAL A 43 8.21 -1.31 6.23
N GLU A 44 9.48 -0.89 6.22
CA GLU A 44 10.61 -1.81 6.12
C GLU A 44 10.69 -2.74 7.33
N ARG A 45 10.41 -2.21 8.53
CA ARG A 45 10.35 -3.03 9.74
C ARG A 45 9.21 -4.04 9.67
N PHE A 46 8.06 -3.61 9.15
CA PHE A 46 6.94 -4.52 8.94
C PHE A 46 7.34 -5.65 7.99
N GLU A 47 7.96 -5.34 6.86
CA GLU A 47 8.37 -6.34 5.89
C GLU A 47 9.35 -7.36 6.47
N ALA A 48 10.30 -6.89 7.27
CA ALA A 48 11.30 -7.77 7.89
C ALA A 48 10.66 -8.78 8.84
N ALA A 49 9.57 -8.41 9.49
CA ALA A 49 8.89 -9.25 10.46
C ALA A 49 7.70 -10.04 9.88
N ASN A 50 7.21 -9.67 8.67
CA ASN A 50 5.96 -10.19 8.11
C ASN A 50 6.12 -10.49 6.62
N ALA A 51 7.00 -11.41 6.27
CA ALA A 51 7.34 -11.71 4.87
C ALA A 51 6.17 -12.25 4.05
N ALA A 52 5.12 -12.76 4.70
CA ALA A 52 3.97 -13.33 4.01
C ALA A 52 3.03 -12.29 3.40
N THR A 53 3.15 -11.03 3.81
CA THR A 53 2.27 -9.95 3.32
C THR A 53 3.08 -8.97 2.48
N PRO A 54 2.97 -9.04 1.14
CA PRO A 54 3.75 -8.15 0.26
C PRO A 54 3.35 -6.69 0.42
N VAL A 55 4.32 -5.82 0.24
CA VAL A 55 4.09 -4.37 0.17
C VAL A 55 4.50 -3.89 -1.21
N TYR A 56 3.56 -3.32 -1.95
CA TYR A 56 3.80 -2.72 -3.26
C TYR A 56 3.97 -1.21 -3.13
N LEU A 57 4.89 -0.67 -3.89
CA LEU A 57 5.27 0.74 -3.82
C LEU A 57 4.86 1.47 -5.08
N VAL A 58 4.17 2.60 -4.93
CA VAL A 58 3.93 3.56 -6.01
C VAL A 58 4.59 4.88 -5.66
N ASP A 59 5.38 5.42 -6.61
CA ASP A 59 6.03 6.72 -6.45
C ASP A 59 5.03 7.81 -6.84
N VAL A 60 4.64 8.64 -5.88
CA VAL A 60 3.60 9.66 -6.12
C VAL A 60 4.07 10.80 -7.00
N ILE A 61 5.35 10.91 -7.26
CA ILE A 61 5.91 11.93 -8.16
C ILE A 61 6.01 11.37 -9.59
N ASP A 62 6.74 10.28 -9.75
CA ASP A 62 6.96 9.68 -11.08
C ASP A 62 5.72 8.99 -11.62
N GLN A 63 4.86 8.49 -10.74
CA GLN A 63 3.64 7.76 -11.09
C GLN A 63 2.39 8.50 -10.58
N ARG A 64 2.41 9.83 -10.66
CA ARG A 64 1.31 10.65 -10.15
C ARG A 64 -0.06 10.27 -10.71
N PRO A 65 -0.23 10.08 -12.03
CA PRO A 65 -1.54 9.71 -12.55
C PRO A 65 -2.04 8.39 -11.97
N LEU A 66 -1.17 7.40 -11.86
CA LEU A 66 -1.51 6.10 -11.28
C LEU A 66 -1.87 6.23 -9.81
N SER A 67 -1.11 7.02 -9.06
CA SER A 67 -1.36 7.25 -7.62
C SER A 67 -2.74 7.89 -7.40
N GLN A 68 -3.10 8.88 -8.22
CA GLN A 68 -4.40 9.53 -8.15
C GLN A 68 -5.53 8.60 -8.58
N GLU A 69 -5.28 7.76 -9.57
CA GLU A 69 -6.23 6.78 -10.05
C GLU A 69 -6.55 5.74 -8.97
N PHE A 70 -5.55 5.31 -8.19
CA PHE A 70 -5.78 4.45 -7.04
C PHE A 70 -6.75 5.09 -6.04
N ALA A 71 -6.61 6.38 -5.76
CA ALA A 71 -7.51 7.08 -4.86
C ALA A 71 -8.96 7.01 -5.37
N ALA A 72 -9.14 7.27 -6.66
CA ALA A 72 -10.47 7.26 -7.27
C ALA A 72 -11.09 5.85 -7.28
N VAL A 73 -10.33 4.85 -7.71
CA VAL A 73 -10.82 3.48 -7.84
C VAL A 73 -11.11 2.84 -6.49
N LEU A 74 -10.24 3.09 -5.49
CA LEU A 74 -10.40 2.52 -4.16
C LEU A 74 -11.37 3.30 -3.27
N GLY A 75 -11.72 4.52 -3.67
CA GLY A 75 -12.54 5.38 -2.82
C GLY A 75 -11.82 5.83 -1.55
N VAL A 76 -10.49 5.89 -1.60
CA VAL A 76 -9.66 6.32 -0.48
C VAL A 76 -9.03 7.65 -0.85
N GLY A 77 -9.28 8.68 -0.06
CA GLY A 77 -8.75 10.03 -0.32
C GLY A 77 -7.24 10.02 -0.48
N HIS A 78 -6.74 10.72 -1.49
CA HIS A 78 -5.30 10.77 -1.77
C HIS A 78 -4.55 11.42 -0.61
N ALA A 79 -3.48 10.77 -0.19
CA ALA A 79 -2.51 11.30 0.75
C ALA A 79 -1.13 10.70 0.44
N SER A 80 -0.08 11.38 0.86
CA SER A 80 1.29 10.90 0.68
C SER A 80 2.15 11.40 1.85
N PRO A 81 2.80 10.51 2.60
CA PRO A 81 2.76 9.05 2.43
C PRO A 81 1.43 8.45 2.88
N GLN A 82 1.04 7.36 2.25
CA GLN A 82 -0.17 6.64 2.60
C GLN A 82 0.05 5.14 2.41
N ILE A 83 -0.48 4.34 3.33
CA ILE A 83 -0.49 2.88 3.23
C ILE A 83 -1.93 2.40 3.18
N VAL A 84 -2.24 1.47 2.29
CA VAL A 84 -3.58 0.90 2.16
C VAL A 84 -3.46 -0.61 2.24
N LEU A 85 -4.25 -1.23 3.11
CA LEU A 85 -4.36 -2.68 3.18
C LEU A 85 -5.47 -3.14 2.24
N LEU A 86 -5.15 -4.05 1.35
CA LEU A 86 -6.06 -4.57 0.34
C LEU A 86 -6.28 -6.07 0.52
N ARG A 87 -7.52 -6.51 0.36
CA ARG A 87 -7.83 -7.91 0.09
C ARG A 87 -8.30 -7.99 -1.36
N GLY A 88 -7.44 -8.49 -2.24
CA GLY A 88 -7.66 -8.34 -3.67
C GLY A 88 -7.77 -6.86 -4.02
N ALA A 89 -8.81 -6.47 -4.74
CA ALA A 89 -9.05 -5.06 -5.10
C ALA A 89 -9.77 -4.26 -4.02
N ARG A 90 -10.11 -4.87 -2.87
CA ARG A 90 -10.93 -4.23 -1.85
C ARG A 90 -10.09 -3.61 -0.74
N PRO A 91 -10.22 -2.30 -0.48
CA PRO A 91 -9.51 -1.67 0.63
C PRO A 91 -10.16 -2.04 1.96
N LEU A 92 -9.33 -2.44 2.94
CA LEU A 92 -9.77 -2.81 4.27
C LEU A 92 -9.42 -1.74 5.31
N TRP A 93 -8.32 -1.05 5.11
CA TRP A 93 -7.80 -0.07 6.06
C TRP A 93 -6.76 0.80 5.37
N ASN A 94 -6.61 2.02 5.84
CA ASN A 94 -5.55 2.89 5.37
C ASN A 94 -5.06 3.80 6.50
N ALA A 95 -3.83 4.30 6.33
CA ALA A 95 -3.26 5.29 7.23
C ALA A 95 -2.32 6.19 6.44
N SER A 96 -2.10 7.38 6.95
CA SER A 96 -1.21 8.34 6.31
C SER A 96 -0.29 9.00 7.33
N HIS A 97 0.86 9.49 6.85
CA HIS A 97 1.83 10.26 7.64
C HIS A 97 2.25 9.50 8.91
N TRP A 98 2.08 10.10 10.08
CA TRP A 98 2.54 9.57 11.36
C TRP A 98 1.81 8.31 11.82
N ARG A 99 0.68 7.98 11.18
CA ARG A 99 -0.09 6.78 11.50
C ARG A 99 0.43 5.53 10.80
N ILE A 100 1.36 5.68 9.87
CA ILE A 100 1.99 4.53 9.20
C ILE A 100 3.04 3.98 10.15
N ARG A 101 2.68 2.88 10.83
CA ARG A 101 3.50 2.26 11.88
C ARG A 101 3.47 0.76 11.73
N GLN A 102 4.59 0.13 12.04
CA GLN A 102 4.72 -1.33 12.00
C GLN A 102 3.61 -2.01 12.82
N ASP A 103 3.41 -1.57 14.06
CA ASP A 103 2.42 -2.18 14.96
C ASP A 103 1.00 -2.02 14.44
N ALA A 104 0.67 -0.88 13.87
CA ALA A 104 -0.65 -0.65 13.27
C ALA A 104 -0.88 -1.56 12.08
N MET A 105 0.12 -1.72 11.22
CA MET A 105 0.03 -2.61 10.06
C MET A 105 -0.18 -4.05 10.52
N GLU A 106 0.56 -4.51 11.52
CA GLU A 106 0.44 -5.86 12.07
C GLU A 106 -0.93 -6.10 12.68
N THR A 107 -1.45 -5.12 13.40
CA THR A 107 -2.79 -5.19 13.99
C THR A 107 -3.86 -5.36 12.92
N GLU A 108 -3.77 -4.60 11.85
CA GLU A 108 -4.79 -4.65 10.79
C GLU A 108 -4.72 -5.93 9.96
N VAL A 109 -3.52 -6.46 9.73
CA VAL A 109 -3.38 -7.77 9.09
C VAL A 109 -4.04 -8.85 9.96
N ALA A 110 -3.82 -8.81 11.27
CA ALA A 110 -4.44 -9.78 12.18
C ALA A 110 -5.97 -9.67 12.18
N ARG A 111 -6.50 -8.44 12.11
CA ARG A 111 -7.95 -8.22 12.03
C ARG A 111 -8.55 -8.72 10.74
N ALA A 112 -7.83 -8.59 9.65
CA ALA A 112 -8.31 -9.03 8.34
C ALA A 112 -8.42 -10.56 8.28
N GLY A 113 -7.66 -11.27 9.12
CA GLY A 113 -7.59 -12.71 9.10
C GLY A 113 -6.61 -13.20 8.03
N PRO A 114 -6.38 -14.51 7.95
CA PRO A 114 -5.39 -15.04 7.01
C PRO A 114 -5.71 -14.70 5.58
N SER A 115 -4.65 -14.54 4.76
CA SER A 115 -4.80 -14.50 3.31
C SER A 115 -5.57 -15.74 2.90
N GLY A 116 -6.57 -15.54 2.06
CA GLY A 116 -7.49 -16.60 1.70
C GLY A 116 -6.80 -17.81 1.11
N ASP A 117 -7.35 -18.93 1.35
CA ASP A 117 -6.88 -20.23 0.96
C ASP A 117 -7.60 -20.82 -0.19
#